data_44f7882d53d138eb20cc174fb4edce50
#
_entry.id   44f7882d53d138eb20cc174fb4edce50
#
_cell.length_a   1.000
_cell.length_b   1.000
_cell.length_c   1.000
_cell.angle_alpha   90.00
_cell.angle_beta   90.00
_cell.angle_gamma   90.00
#
_symmetry.space_group_name_H-M   'P 1'
#
loop_
_entity.id
_entity.type
_entity.pdbx_description
1 polymer ?
#
loop_
_entity_poly.entity_id
_entity_poly.type
_entity_poly.pdbx_seq_one_letter_code
_entity_poly.pdbx_strand_id
1 'polypeptide(L)'
;MRVVIAEDNPLLRDGIALLLGEQGIEVGAAVADAGGLLAAVAADPPDAAIVDVRMPPTFTDEGLRAALTIRSAYPRVGVLVFSQWVETGYARQLLSENAGGVGYLLKDRIVSTEEFVGALHRVADGGTALDPEVVRQLLATPAVDAGLARLSDREREILGLLAEGRSNVAIAERLHLVERSVEKHVTAIFTKLDLPQARTDHRRVLAVLRYLRS
;
A
#
# COMPACT_ATOMS: atom_id res chain seq x y z
N MET A 1 11.08 19.80 18.17
CA MET A 1 10.73 19.02 16.95
C MET A 1 9.46 19.61 16.36
N ARG A 2 9.48 19.84 15.05
CA ARG A 2 8.35 20.38 14.30
C ARG A 2 7.85 19.33 13.31
N VAL A 3 6.52 19.15 13.20
CA VAL A 3 5.91 18.14 12.37
C VAL A 3 4.81 18.71 11.47
N VAL A 4 4.52 18.02 10.37
CA VAL A 4 3.34 18.26 9.52
C VAL A 4 2.47 17.00 9.56
N ILE A 5 1.15 17.18 9.67
CA ILE A 5 0.16 16.09 9.71
C ILE A 5 -0.67 16.13 8.42
N ALA A 6 -0.81 15.00 7.75
CA ALA A 6 -1.74 14.79 6.66
C ALA A 6 -2.69 13.64 7.00
N GLU A 7 -3.93 13.98 7.27
CA GLU A 7 -5.00 13.06 7.70
C GLU A 7 -6.34 13.64 7.23
N ASP A 8 -7.12 12.88 6.49
CA ASP A 8 -8.41 13.37 5.95
C ASP A 8 -9.51 13.42 7.00
N ASN A 9 -9.48 12.53 7.99
CA ASN A 9 -10.42 12.54 9.09
C ASN A 9 -10.13 13.71 10.04
N PRO A 10 -11.01 14.74 10.13
CA PRO A 10 -10.75 15.93 10.94
C PRO A 10 -10.60 15.61 12.43
N LEU A 11 -11.42 14.69 12.97
CA LEU A 11 -11.37 14.33 14.39
C LEU A 11 -10.02 13.69 14.75
N LEU A 12 -9.52 12.80 13.90
CA LEU A 12 -8.23 12.14 14.13
C LEU A 12 -7.07 13.14 13.94
N ARG A 13 -7.12 13.96 12.91
CA ARG A 13 -6.12 15.01 12.64
C ARG A 13 -6.00 15.98 13.82
N ASP A 14 -7.13 16.49 14.31
CA ASP A 14 -7.14 17.43 15.43
C ASP A 14 -6.73 16.75 16.74
N GLY A 15 -7.12 15.47 16.93
CA GLY A 15 -6.70 14.66 18.07
C GLY A 15 -5.17 14.43 18.11
N ILE A 16 -4.58 14.09 16.96
CA ILE A 16 -3.11 13.93 16.85
C ILE A 16 -2.43 15.28 17.12
N ALA A 17 -2.92 16.37 16.56
CA ALA A 17 -2.34 17.71 16.76
C ALA A 17 -2.36 18.12 18.24
N LEU A 18 -3.49 17.88 18.93
CA LEU A 18 -3.60 18.15 20.37
C LEU A 18 -2.63 17.31 21.19
N LEU A 19 -2.60 15.99 20.93
CA LEU A 19 -1.70 15.05 21.60
C LEU A 19 -0.23 15.47 21.46
N LEU A 20 0.19 15.84 20.24
CA LEU A 20 1.57 16.26 19.98
C LEU A 20 1.88 17.58 20.68
N GLY A 21 0.93 18.54 20.72
CA GLY A 21 1.06 19.80 21.45
C GLY A 21 1.29 19.58 22.96
N GLU A 22 0.55 18.64 23.58
CA GLU A 22 0.75 18.24 24.98
C GLU A 22 2.14 17.65 25.26
N GLN A 23 2.75 17.05 24.25
CA GLN A 23 4.12 16.50 24.31
C GLN A 23 5.21 17.52 23.93
N GLY A 24 4.84 18.80 23.74
CA GLY A 24 5.79 19.86 23.38
C GLY A 24 6.30 19.77 21.94
N ILE A 25 5.59 19.05 21.06
CA ILE A 25 5.90 18.92 19.63
C ILE A 25 5.10 19.98 18.87
N GLU A 26 5.79 20.80 18.08
CA GLU A 26 5.17 21.83 17.26
C GLU A 26 4.51 21.22 16.01
N VAL A 27 3.24 21.50 15.80
CA VAL A 27 2.53 21.15 14.56
C VAL A 27 2.55 22.35 13.63
N GLY A 28 3.44 22.33 12.63
CA GLY A 28 3.62 23.41 11.68
C GLY A 28 2.45 23.52 10.68
N ALA A 29 1.84 22.39 10.33
CA ALA A 29 0.61 22.33 9.52
C ALA A 29 -0.14 21.02 9.76
N ALA A 30 -1.48 21.09 9.66
CA ALA A 30 -2.38 19.94 9.70
C ALA A 30 -3.33 20.03 8.52
N VAL A 31 -3.18 19.13 7.55
CA VAL A 31 -3.84 19.17 6.24
C VAL A 31 -4.66 17.91 5.98
N ALA A 32 -5.61 17.99 5.05
CA ALA A 32 -6.55 16.90 4.77
C ALA A 32 -6.22 16.07 3.53
N ASP A 33 -5.16 16.44 2.79
CA ASP A 33 -4.83 15.81 1.52
C ASP A 33 -3.33 15.85 1.20
N ALA A 34 -2.92 15.07 0.20
CA ALA A 34 -1.54 14.96 -0.24
C ALA A 34 -0.97 16.26 -0.84
N GLY A 35 -1.82 17.06 -1.52
CA GLY A 35 -1.40 18.34 -2.12
C GLY A 35 -1.02 19.35 -1.04
N GLY A 36 -1.88 19.48 -0.01
CA GLY A 36 -1.62 20.31 1.17
C GLY A 36 -0.35 19.88 1.90
N LEU A 37 -0.12 18.57 2.06
CA LEU A 37 1.08 18.02 2.66
C LEU A 37 2.34 18.45 1.89
N LEU A 38 2.37 18.23 0.58
CA LEU A 38 3.53 18.58 -0.25
C LEU A 38 3.79 20.10 -0.25
N ALA A 39 2.73 20.90 -0.29
CA ALA A 39 2.83 22.36 -0.21
C ALA A 39 3.39 22.84 1.15
N ALA A 40 2.93 22.25 2.27
CA ALA A 40 3.40 22.59 3.60
C ALA A 40 4.88 22.21 3.79
N VAL A 41 5.29 21.01 3.35
CA VAL A 41 6.70 20.57 3.40
C VAL A 41 7.60 21.42 2.52
N ALA A 42 7.13 21.83 1.34
CA ALA A 42 7.90 22.68 0.44
C ALA A 42 8.08 24.11 0.98
N ALA A 43 7.07 24.66 1.67
CA ALA A 43 7.14 26.01 2.25
C ALA A 43 8.12 26.08 3.43
N ASP A 44 8.10 25.07 4.30
CA ASP A 44 8.95 25.02 5.49
C ASP A 44 9.14 23.54 5.92
N PRO A 45 10.26 22.90 5.50
CA PRO A 45 10.51 21.49 5.74
C PRO A 45 10.51 21.15 7.24
N PRO A 46 9.64 20.24 7.71
CA PRO A 46 9.58 19.82 9.11
C PRO A 46 10.67 18.78 9.45
N ASP A 47 10.82 18.46 10.74
CA ASP A 47 11.66 17.34 11.18
C ASP A 47 11.02 15.99 10.76
N ALA A 48 9.68 15.90 10.81
CA ALA A 48 8.96 14.73 10.34
C ALA A 48 7.56 15.08 9.79
N ALA A 49 7.05 14.23 8.90
CA ALA A 49 5.67 14.25 8.40
C ALA A 49 4.93 12.98 8.86
N ILE A 50 3.73 13.15 9.42
CA ILE A 50 2.77 12.07 9.73
C ILE A 50 1.80 12.02 8.56
N VAL A 51 1.66 10.85 7.93
CA VAL A 51 0.96 10.73 6.65
C VAL A 51 -0.03 9.57 6.70
N ASP A 52 -1.33 9.87 6.56
CA ASP A 52 -2.29 8.82 6.26
C ASP A 52 -2.12 8.34 4.82
N VAL A 53 -2.42 7.07 4.59
CA VAL A 53 -2.28 6.43 3.27
C VAL A 53 -3.38 6.89 2.33
N ARG A 54 -4.63 6.86 2.80
CA ARG A 54 -5.83 7.04 1.97
C ARG A 54 -6.44 8.41 2.20
N MET A 55 -6.17 9.31 1.29
CA MET A 55 -6.66 10.69 1.34
C MET A 55 -7.37 11.07 0.02
N PRO A 56 -8.14 12.16 -0.02
CA PRO A 56 -8.71 12.66 -1.27
C PRO A 56 -7.64 12.87 -2.36
N PRO A 57 -7.99 12.76 -3.68
CA PRO A 57 -9.37 12.61 -4.19
C PRO A 57 -9.84 11.17 -4.36
N THR A 58 -8.96 10.17 -4.43
CA THR A 58 -9.37 8.79 -4.78
C THR A 58 -9.44 7.85 -3.58
N PHE A 59 -8.86 8.25 -2.43
CA PHE A 59 -8.79 7.46 -1.20
C PHE A 59 -8.11 6.09 -1.40
N THR A 60 -7.05 6.07 -2.20
CA THR A 60 -6.29 4.84 -2.50
C THR A 60 -4.89 4.85 -1.88
N ASP A 61 -3.97 5.62 -2.46
CA ASP A 61 -2.54 5.60 -2.14
C ASP A 61 -1.88 7.00 -2.16
N GLU A 62 -2.70 8.06 -2.14
CA GLU A 62 -2.24 9.45 -2.26
C GLU A 62 -1.15 9.78 -1.24
N GLY A 63 -1.36 9.37 0.01
CA GLY A 63 -0.40 9.62 1.09
C GLY A 63 0.92 8.91 0.86
N LEU A 64 0.89 7.67 0.36
CA LEU A 64 2.11 6.92 0.08
C LEU A 64 2.91 7.53 -1.08
N ARG A 65 2.23 8.01 -2.12
CA ARG A 65 2.89 8.75 -3.22
C ARG A 65 3.48 10.06 -2.73
N ALA A 66 2.79 10.78 -1.86
CA ALA A 66 3.33 11.99 -1.23
C ALA A 66 4.53 11.66 -0.34
N ALA A 67 4.47 10.59 0.45
CA ALA A 67 5.57 10.10 1.28
C ALA A 67 6.83 9.81 0.44
N LEU A 68 6.70 9.09 -0.68
CA LEU A 68 7.80 8.83 -1.61
C LEU A 68 8.37 10.13 -2.21
N THR A 69 7.50 11.07 -2.58
CA THR A 69 7.91 12.38 -3.10
C THR A 69 8.71 13.16 -2.06
N ILE A 70 8.24 13.21 -0.81
CA ILE A 70 8.95 13.87 0.31
C ILE A 70 10.30 13.21 0.52
N ARG A 71 10.38 11.89 0.57
CA ARG A 71 11.62 11.14 0.76
C ARG A 71 12.66 11.45 -0.32
N SER A 72 12.22 11.56 -1.57
CA SER A 72 13.11 11.89 -2.71
C SER A 72 13.56 13.33 -2.71
N ALA A 73 12.65 14.29 -2.48
CA ALA A 73 12.93 15.72 -2.58
C ALA A 73 13.52 16.31 -1.29
N TYR A 74 13.16 15.78 -0.13
CA TYR A 74 13.57 16.25 1.20
C TYR A 74 14.11 15.10 2.06
N PRO A 75 15.29 14.54 1.76
CA PRO A 75 15.79 13.31 2.39
C PRO A 75 16.08 13.44 3.91
N ARG A 76 16.07 14.67 4.44
CA ARG A 76 16.19 14.91 5.89
C ARG A 76 14.86 14.87 6.63
N VAL A 77 13.74 14.99 5.93
CA VAL A 77 12.41 14.94 6.54
C VAL A 77 12.06 13.49 6.82
N GLY A 78 11.85 13.16 8.08
CA GLY A 78 11.34 11.85 8.46
C GLY A 78 9.90 11.66 7.99
N VAL A 79 9.53 10.45 7.59
CA VAL A 79 8.16 10.15 7.15
C VAL A 79 7.59 9.00 7.99
N LEU A 80 6.57 9.31 8.79
CA LEU A 80 5.81 8.34 9.56
C LEU A 80 4.47 8.08 8.88
N VAL A 81 4.35 6.96 8.18
CA VAL A 81 3.06 6.50 7.64
C VAL A 81 2.20 5.98 8.80
N PHE A 82 0.98 6.48 8.89
CA PHE A 82 0.02 6.13 9.92
C PHE A 82 -1.30 5.68 9.29
N SER A 83 -1.54 4.38 9.19
CA SER A 83 -2.58 3.80 8.35
C SER A 83 -3.39 2.71 9.05
N GLN A 84 -4.61 2.47 8.60
CA GLN A 84 -5.40 1.29 9.02
C GLN A 84 -4.91 -0.01 8.37
N TRP A 85 -4.25 0.06 7.21
CA TRP A 85 -3.92 -1.10 6.37
C TRP A 85 -2.43 -1.13 6.03
N VAL A 86 -1.91 -2.33 5.77
CA VAL A 86 -0.54 -2.50 5.28
C VAL A 86 -0.56 -2.57 3.76
N GLU A 87 -0.02 -1.54 3.11
CA GLU A 87 0.20 -1.52 1.67
C GLU A 87 1.63 -2.01 1.37
N THR A 88 1.77 -3.33 1.27
CA THR A 88 3.09 -4.01 1.23
C THR A 88 3.99 -3.56 0.09
N GLY A 89 3.43 -3.24 -1.08
CA GLY A 89 4.18 -2.74 -2.25
C GLY A 89 4.90 -1.42 -1.95
N TYR A 90 4.16 -0.45 -1.43
CA TYR A 90 4.69 0.87 -1.07
C TYR A 90 5.57 0.84 0.17
N ALA A 91 5.21 0.05 1.20
CA ALA A 91 6.04 -0.13 2.37
C ALA A 91 7.42 -0.68 1.99
N ARG A 92 7.47 -1.63 1.06
CA ARG A 92 8.73 -2.16 0.51
C ARG A 92 9.52 -1.08 -0.23
N GLN A 93 8.87 -0.27 -1.05
CA GLN A 93 9.51 0.82 -1.79
C GLN A 93 10.07 1.88 -0.85
N LEU A 94 9.30 2.34 0.14
CA LEU A 94 9.74 3.30 1.15
C LEU A 94 10.98 2.83 1.92
N LEU A 95 11.10 1.53 2.17
CA LEU A 95 12.21 0.93 2.91
C LEU A 95 13.41 0.59 2.02
N SER A 96 13.23 0.41 0.70
CA SER A 96 14.30 -0.03 -0.21
C SER A 96 15.29 1.07 -0.59
N GLU A 97 14.84 2.32 -0.69
CA GLU A 97 15.66 3.42 -1.21
C GLU A 97 16.56 4.08 -0.16
N ASN A 98 16.23 3.99 1.11
CA ASN A 98 17.05 4.37 2.26
C ASN A 98 16.22 4.14 3.54
N ALA A 99 16.53 3.11 4.32
CA ALA A 99 15.69 2.72 5.47
C ALA A 99 15.68 3.76 6.62
N GLY A 100 16.56 4.75 6.60
CA GLY A 100 16.61 5.80 7.62
C GLY A 100 15.53 6.86 7.47
N GLY A 101 14.92 7.30 8.58
CA GLY A 101 13.88 8.33 8.59
C GLY A 101 12.52 7.84 8.06
N VAL A 102 12.20 6.55 8.20
CA VAL A 102 10.93 5.97 7.77
C VAL A 102 10.24 5.22 8.90
N GLY A 103 8.96 5.49 9.08
CA GLY A 103 8.10 4.73 9.96
C GLY A 103 6.83 4.26 9.25
N TYR A 104 6.30 3.14 9.71
CA TYR A 104 4.99 2.64 9.28
C TYR A 104 4.29 2.04 10.49
N LEU A 105 3.25 2.71 10.98
CA LEU A 105 2.45 2.29 12.12
C LEU A 105 1.00 2.05 11.71
N LEU A 106 0.36 1.10 12.38
CA LEU A 106 -1.05 0.79 12.17
C LEU A 106 -1.92 1.50 13.21
N LYS A 107 -2.96 2.25 12.76
CA LYS A 107 -3.86 3.03 13.61
C LYS A 107 -4.50 2.19 14.72
N ASP A 108 -4.89 0.95 14.41
CA ASP A 108 -5.57 0.04 15.33
C ASP A 108 -4.65 -0.65 16.33
N ARG A 109 -3.34 -0.47 16.22
CA ARG A 109 -2.34 -1.18 17.02
C ARG A 109 -1.52 -0.29 17.95
N ILE A 110 -1.69 1.03 17.86
CA ILE A 110 -1.05 1.94 18.81
C ILE A 110 -1.79 1.88 20.15
N VAL A 111 -1.08 1.47 21.16
CA VAL A 111 -1.63 1.22 22.50
C VAL A 111 -1.37 2.42 23.44
N SER A 112 -0.35 3.24 23.16
CA SER A 112 -0.03 4.37 24.01
C SER A 112 0.53 5.58 23.24
N THR A 113 0.36 6.75 23.84
CA THR A 113 0.94 8.02 23.34
C THR A 113 2.46 7.95 23.28
N GLU A 114 3.08 7.35 24.30
CA GLU A 114 4.54 7.22 24.40
C GLU A 114 5.12 6.41 23.24
N GLU A 115 4.43 5.35 22.84
CA GLU A 115 4.82 4.52 21.68
C GLU A 115 4.79 5.32 20.38
N PHE A 116 3.70 6.06 20.15
CA PHE A 116 3.52 6.90 18.96
C PHE A 116 4.57 8.02 18.89
N VAL A 117 4.73 8.77 19.96
CA VAL A 117 5.70 9.87 20.06
C VAL A 117 7.13 9.35 19.96
N GLY A 118 7.43 8.22 20.62
CA GLY A 118 8.74 7.57 20.51
C GLY A 118 9.06 7.10 19.09
N ALA A 119 8.08 6.61 18.34
CA ALA A 119 8.24 6.26 16.94
C ALA A 119 8.51 7.50 16.08
N LEU A 120 7.78 8.59 16.33
CA LEU A 120 7.94 9.86 15.63
C LEU A 120 9.33 10.45 15.83
N HIS A 121 9.84 10.47 17.08
CA HIS A 121 11.21 10.89 17.37
C HIS A 121 12.25 10.04 16.64
N ARG A 122 12.13 8.71 16.70
CA ARG A 122 13.06 7.82 15.96
C ARG A 122 13.10 8.14 14.47
N VAL A 123 11.96 8.40 13.87
CA VAL A 123 11.87 8.73 12.45
C VAL A 123 12.47 10.11 12.15
N ALA A 124 12.21 11.12 12.98
CA ALA A 124 12.79 12.45 12.86
C ALA A 124 14.33 12.42 12.98
N ASP A 125 14.86 11.57 13.86
CA ASP A 125 16.30 11.36 14.06
C ASP A 125 16.95 10.48 12.97
N GLY A 126 16.23 10.14 11.91
CA GLY A 126 16.74 9.33 10.81
C GLY A 126 16.71 7.81 11.07
N GLY A 127 16.11 7.35 12.17
CA GLY A 127 15.90 5.94 12.47
C GLY A 127 14.69 5.34 11.78
N THR A 128 14.35 4.10 12.16
CA THR A 128 13.20 3.37 11.57
C THR A 128 12.22 2.98 12.68
N ALA A 129 10.92 3.09 12.40
CA ALA A 129 9.84 2.70 13.31
C ALA A 129 8.78 1.90 12.55
N LEU A 130 8.79 0.57 12.69
CA LEU A 130 7.88 -0.32 11.98
C LEU A 130 7.01 -1.12 12.97
N ASP A 131 5.70 -1.14 12.70
CA ASP A 131 4.81 -2.07 13.38
C ASP A 131 5.24 -3.52 13.07
N PRO A 132 5.27 -4.43 14.07
CA PRO A 132 5.62 -5.84 13.84
C PRO A 132 4.76 -6.52 12.77
N GLU A 133 3.51 -6.13 12.60
CA GLU A 133 2.63 -6.65 11.56
C GLU A 133 3.10 -6.23 10.15
N VAL A 134 3.54 -4.97 10.00
CA VAL A 134 4.13 -4.48 8.76
C VAL A 134 5.38 -5.28 8.42
N VAL A 135 6.26 -5.50 9.41
CA VAL A 135 7.46 -6.33 9.26
C VAL A 135 7.09 -7.76 8.85
N ARG A 136 6.10 -8.36 9.52
CA ARG A 136 5.64 -9.72 9.18
C ARG A 136 5.13 -9.82 7.76
N GLN A 137 4.35 -8.85 7.29
CA GLN A 137 3.83 -8.84 5.93
C GLN A 137 4.91 -8.54 4.87
N LEU A 138 5.91 -7.75 5.21
CA LEU A 138 7.05 -7.49 4.32
C LEU A 138 7.98 -8.69 4.19
N LEU A 139 8.19 -9.43 5.29
CA LEU A 139 9.00 -10.66 5.35
C LEU A 139 8.20 -11.88 4.90
N ALA A 140 6.88 -11.87 5.02
CA ALA A 140 6.08 -12.79 4.25
C ALA A 140 6.46 -12.51 2.80
N THR A 141 7.42 -13.29 2.30
CA THR A 141 7.63 -13.43 0.86
C THR A 141 6.22 -13.48 0.30
N PRO A 142 5.86 -12.72 -0.78
CA PRO A 142 4.67 -13.07 -1.51
C PRO A 142 4.88 -14.55 -1.75
N ALA A 143 4.09 -15.40 -1.12
CA ALA A 143 4.06 -16.79 -1.49
C ALA A 143 3.82 -16.68 -2.97
N VAL A 144 4.87 -16.99 -3.77
CA VAL A 144 4.71 -17.12 -5.22
C VAL A 144 3.47 -17.96 -5.28
N ASP A 145 2.36 -17.37 -5.69
CA ASP A 145 1.07 -18.03 -5.57
C ASP A 145 1.30 -19.39 -6.20
N ALA A 146 1.38 -20.43 -5.36
CA ALA A 146 1.83 -21.75 -5.80
C ALA A 146 0.94 -22.24 -6.95
N GLY A 147 -0.27 -21.71 -7.03
CA GLY A 147 -1.17 -21.88 -8.15
C GLY A 147 -0.67 -21.14 -9.40
N LEU A 148 -0.30 -19.87 -9.28
CA LEU A 148 0.23 -19.08 -10.39
C LEU A 148 1.59 -19.59 -10.86
N ALA A 149 2.44 -20.08 -9.96
CA ALA A 149 3.72 -20.71 -10.32
C ALA A 149 3.55 -22.02 -11.12
N ARG A 150 2.43 -22.71 -10.96
CA ARG A 150 2.08 -23.94 -11.71
C ARG A 150 1.52 -23.67 -13.11
N LEU A 151 1.22 -22.42 -13.44
CA LEU A 151 0.71 -22.07 -14.77
C LEU A 151 1.83 -22.17 -15.80
N SER A 152 1.53 -22.78 -16.94
CA SER A 152 2.37 -22.69 -18.15
C SER A 152 2.35 -21.26 -18.70
N ASP A 153 3.33 -20.91 -19.54
CA ASP A 153 3.40 -19.60 -20.19
C ASP A 153 2.09 -19.29 -20.94
N ARG A 154 1.52 -20.29 -21.61
CA ARG A 154 0.26 -20.16 -22.33
C ARG A 154 -0.94 -19.91 -21.40
N GLU A 155 -1.00 -20.58 -20.27
CA GLU A 155 -2.05 -20.37 -19.28
C GLU A 155 -1.92 -18.99 -18.62
N ARG A 156 -0.69 -18.53 -18.39
CA ARG A 156 -0.41 -17.20 -17.86
C ARG A 156 -0.82 -16.10 -18.84
N GLU A 157 -0.53 -16.28 -20.13
CA GLU A 157 -0.96 -15.38 -21.21
C GLU A 157 -2.48 -15.29 -21.30
N ILE A 158 -3.18 -16.43 -21.25
CA ILE A 158 -4.65 -16.48 -21.26
C ILE A 158 -5.20 -15.80 -20.00
N LEU A 159 -4.63 -16.02 -18.83
CA LEU A 159 -5.08 -15.39 -17.58
C LEU A 159 -4.88 -13.86 -17.62
N GLY A 160 -3.79 -13.35 -18.21
CA GLY A 160 -3.59 -11.94 -18.47
C GLY A 160 -4.69 -11.33 -19.36
N LEU A 161 -5.04 -12.01 -20.45
CA LEU A 161 -6.15 -11.58 -21.35
C LEU A 161 -7.53 -11.65 -20.65
N LEU A 162 -7.73 -12.61 -19.74
CA LEU A 162 -8.91 -12.65 -18.88
C LEU A 162 -8.97 -11.44 -17.95
N ALA A 163 -7.82 -11.01 -17.41
CA ALA A 163 -7.71 -9.83 -16.55
C ALA A 163 -7.97 -8.52 -17.31
N GLU A 164 -7.70 -8.48 -18.62
CA GLU A 164 -8.12 -7.39 -19.51
C GLU A 164 -9.65 -7.37 -19.79
N GLY A 165 -10.41 -8.31 -19.25
CA GLY A 165 -11.86 -8.41 -19.44
C GLY A 165 -12.28 -9.09 -20.76
N ARG A 166 -11.37 -9.73 -21.50
CA ARG A 166 -11.69 -10.36 -22.80
C ARG A 166 -12.52 -11.63 -22.64
N SER A 167 -13.46 -11.84 -23.57
CA SER A 167 -14.21 -13.09 -23.68
C SER A 167 -13.35 -14.24 -24.24
N ASN A 168 -13.77 -15.50 -24.07
CA ASN A 168 -13.04 -16.65 -24.63
C ASN A 168 -12.93 -16.57 -26.16
N VAL A 169 -13.94 -16.04 -26.84
CA VAL A 169 -13.93 -15.80 -28.29
C VAL A 169 -12.83 -14.80 -28.66
N ALA A 170 -12.78 -13.64 -28.00
CA ALA A 170 -11.77 -12.61 -28.26
C ALA A 170 -10.34 -13.10 -27.95
N ILE A 171 -10.19 -13.95 -26.93
CA ILE A 171 -8.91 -14.61 -26.61
C ILE A 171 -8.54 -15.61 -27.70
N ALA A 172 -9.48 -16.41 -28.17
CA ALA A 172 -9.25 -17.37 -29.23
C ALA A 172 -8.80 -16.69 -30.52
N GLU A 173 -9.45 -15.62 -30.91
CA GLU A 173 -9.07 -14.80 -32.09
C GLU A 173 -7.66 -14.23 -31.94
N ARG A 174 -7.36 -13.58 -30.79
CA ARG A 174 -6.06 -12.95 -30.55
C ARG A 174 -4.90 -13.93 -30.52
N LEU A 175 -5.14 -15.14 -30.02
CA LEU A 175 -4.13 -16.18 -29.85
C LEU A 175 -4.09 -17.21 -31.00
N HIS A 176 -4.93 -17.01 -32.05
CA HIS A 176 -5.11 -17.92 -33.17
C HIS A 176 -5.45 -19.35 -32.71
N LEU A 177 -6.35 -19.48 -31.74
CA LEU A 177 -6.86 -20.73 -31.20
C LEU A 177 -8.35 -20.91 -31.55
N VAL A 178 -8.85 -22.14 -31.40
CA VAL A 178 -10.28 -22.38 -31.34
C VAL A 178 -10.81 -22.14 -29.92
N GLU A 179 -12.03 -21.62 -29.81
CA GLU A 179 -12.64 -21.27 -28.50
C GLU A 179 -12.60 -22.42 -27.49
N ARG A 180 -12.90 -23.65 -27.96
CA ARG A 180 -12.84 -24.85 -27.13
C ARG A 180 -11.45 -25.11 -26.51
N SER A 181 -10.38 -24.67 -27.17
CA SER A 181 -9.02 -24.76 -26.63
C SER A 181 -8.81 -23.75 -25.49
N VAL A 182 -9.34 -22.53 -25.64
CA VAL A 182 -9.32 -21.50 -24.59
C VAL A 182 -10.09 -21.99 -23.37
N GLU A 183 -11.28 -22.58 -23.53
CA GLU A 183 -12.07 -23.16 -22.43
C GLU A 183 -11.30 -24.24 -21.65
N LYS A 184 -10.56 -25.11 -22.34
CA LYS A 184 -9.72 -26.11 -21.70
C LYS A 184 -8.61 -25.48 -20.86
N HIS A 185 -7.93 -24.46 -21.40
CA HIS A 185 -6.90 -23.72 -20.65
C HIS A 185 -7.50 -22.99 -19.45
N VAL A 186 -8.63 -22.34 -19.58
CA VAL A 186 -9.35 -21.67 -18.49
C VAL A 186 -9.71 -22.67 -17.38
N THR A 187 -10.16 -23.86 -17.75
CA THR A 187 -10.46 -24.93 -16.78
C THR A 187 -9.19 -25.40 -16.07
N ALA A 188 -8.10 -25.60 -16.80
CA ALA A 188 -6.81 -25.97 -16.23
C ALA A 188 -6.27 -24.87 -15.29
N ILE A 189 -6.39 -23.60 -15.65
CA ILE A 189 -6.06 -22.46 -14.80
C ILE A 189 -6.84 -22.54 -13.48
N PHE A 190 -8.17 -22.72 -13.51
CA PHE A 190 -8.98 -22.81 -12.29
C PHE A 190 -8.58 -24.00 -11.40
N THR A 191 -8.22 -25.12 -12.01
CA THR A 191 -7.73 -26.29 -11.25
C THR A 191 -6.38 -26.00 -10.60
N LYS A 192 -5.43 -25.39 -11.33
CA LYS A 192 -4.10 -25.06 -10.81
C LYS A 192 -4.14 -23.96 -9.75
N LEU A 193 -5.14 -23.07 -9.82
CA LEU A 193 -5.40 -22.05 -8.81
C LEU A 193 -6.27 -22.58 -7.64
N ASP A 194 -6.57 -23.88 -7.57
CA ASP A 194 -7.40 -24.47 -6.54
C ASP A 194 -8.75 -23.76 -6.34
N LEU A 195 -9.39 -23.33 -7.44
CA LEU A 195 -10.70 -22.68 -7.44
C LEU A 195 -11.83 -23.69 -7.64
N PRO A 196 -12.51 -24.13 -6.56
CA PRO A 196 -13.57 -25.14 -6.65
C PRO A 196 -14.79 -24.62 -7.42
N GLN A 197 -15.58 -25.55 -7.95
CA GLN A 197 -16.91 -25.22 -8.50
C GLN A 197 -17.88 -24.93 -7.35
N ALA A 198 -17.95 -23.67 -6.90
CA ALA A 198 -18.96 -23.22 -5.97
C ALA A 198 -20.16 -22.63 -6.72
N ARG A 199 -21.39 -22.85 -6.20
CA ARG A 199 -22.62 -22.30 -6.83
C ARG A 199 -22.72 -20.77 -6.66
N THR A 200 -21.96 -20.19 -5.75
CA THR A 200 -22.02 -18.77 -5.35
C THR A 200 -20.87 -17.93 -5.87
N ASP A 201 -19.75 -18.55 -6.31
CA ASP A 201 -18.54 -17.80 -6.63
C ASP A 201 -18.22 -17.84 -8.13
N HIS A 202 -17.93 -16.68 -8.69
CA HIS A 202 -17.49 -16.54 -10.07
C HIS A 202 -15.98 -16.80 -10.18
N ARG A 203 -15.58 -18.07 -10.44
CA ARG A 203 -14.17 -18.51 -10.55
C ARG A 203 -13.31 -17.63 -11.47
N ARG A 204 -13.91 -17.11 -12.54
CA ARG A 204 -13.23 -16.20 -13.47
C ARG A 204 -12.79 -14.92 -12.75
N VAL A 205 -13.67 -14.33 -11.95
CA VAL A 205 -13.36 -13.13 -11.15
C VAL A 205 -12.29 -13.43 -10.11
N LEU A 206 -12.42 -14.56 -9.40
CA LEU A 206 -11.44 -14.97 -8.39
C LEU A 206 -10.04 -15.21 -8.99
N ALA A 207 -9.97 -15.85 -10.17
CA ALA A 207 -8.70 -16.06 -10.88
C ALA A 207 -8.04 -14.74 -11.30
N VAL A 208 -8.82 -13.79 -11.81
CA VAL A 208 -8.35 -12.45 -12.18
C VAL A 208 -7.86 -11.67 -10.97
N LEU A 209 -8.64 -11.64 -9.87
CA LEU A 209 -8.23 -10.96 -8.64
C LEU A 209 -6.94 -11.55 -8.06
N ARG A 210 -6.75 -12.86 -8.16
CA ARG A 210 -5.53 -13.53 -7.70
C ARG A 210 -4.33 -13.18 -8.57
N TYR A 211 -4.51 -13.08 -9.87
CA TYR A 211 -3.49 -12.63 -10.83
C TYR A 211 -3.08 -11.18 -10.63
N LEU A 212 -4.05 -10.28 -10.38
CA LEU A 212 -3.77 -8.85 -10.20
C LEU A 212 -3.11 -8.51 -8.84
N ARG A 213 -3.12 -9.45 -7.89
CA ARG A 213 -2.48 -9.30 -6.57
C ARG A 213 -1.06 -9.89 -6.52
N SER A 214 -0.62 -10.57 -7.57
CA SER A 214 0.71 -11.15 -7.69
C SER A 214 1.68 -10.19 -8.38
#